data_36ad4d898c7fe708235a6327194fb992
#
_entry.id   36ad4d898c7fe708235a6327194fb992
#
_cell.length_a   1.000
_cell.length_b   1.000
_cell.length_c   1.000
_cell.angle_alpha   90.00
_cell.angle_beta   90.00
_cell.angle_gamma   90.00
#
_symmetry.space_group_name_H-M   'P 1'
#
loop_
_entity.id
_entity.type
_entity.pdbx_description
1 polymer ?
#
loop_
_entity_poly.entity_id
_entity_poly.type
_entity_poly.pdbx_seq_one_letter_code
_entity_poly.pdbx_strand_id
1 'polypeptide(L)'
;MKILVVCGHGLGSSFMVEMNVQEALKQLQAPASIEVAHSDIMTASPEMADVFICGRDLEENAQRLGEVIVLDNILDKTELQEKLEAKLKSMNQL
;
A
#
# COMPACT_ATOMS: atom_id res chain seq x y z
N MET A 1 -3.84 6.18 11.10
CA MET A 1 -2.85 5.53 10.25
C MET A 1 -3.19 5.75 8.78
N LYS A 2 -2.20 5.93 7.93
CA LYS A 2 -2.41 6.17 6.50
C LYS A 2 -1.56 5.24 5.66
N ILE A 3 -2.15 4.70 4.59
CA ILE A 3 -1.49 3.84 3.61
C ILE A 3 -1.48 4.58 2.28
N LEU A 4 -0.32 4.66 1.64
CA LEU A 4 -0.15 5.34 0.36
C LEU A 4 0.31 4.34 -0.70
N VAL A 5 -0.49 4.19 -1.75
CA VAL A 5 -0.11 3.38 -2.90
C VAL A 5 0.70 4.25 -3.85
N VAL A 6 1.90 3.81 -4.21
CA VAL A 6 2.76 4.59 -5.10
C VAL A 6 2.99 3.85 -6.42
N CYS A 7 3.05 4.59 -7.51
CA CYS A 7 3.29 4.04 -8.84
C CYS A 7 4.21 4.96 -9.64
N GLY A 8 4.85 4.40 -10.67
CA GLY A 8 5.79 5.15 -11.50
C GLY A 8 5.11 5.98 -12.56
N HIS A 9 4.30 5.34 -13.38
CA HIS A 9 3.58 6.00 -14.46
C HIS A 9 2.19 5.41 -14.56
N GLY A 10 1.23 6.20 -15.02
CA GLY A 10 -0.12 5.73 -15.21
C GLY A 10 -0.84 5.57 -13.89
N LEU A 11 -1.46 6.64 -13.43
CA LEU A 11 -2.18 6.66 -12.15
C LEU A 11 -3.35 5.67 -12.12
N GLY A 12 -3.73 5.10 -13.28
CA GLY A 12 -4.81 4.12 -13.32
C GLY A 12 -4.54 2.86 -12.53
N SER A 13 -3.30 2.34 -12.59
CA SER A 13 -2.98 1.12 -11.85
C SER A 13 -2.92 1.38 -10.34
N SER A 14 -2.40 2.53 -9.91
CA SER A 14 -2.37 2.84 -8.48
C SER A 14 -3.78 3.06 -7.93
N PHE A 15 -4.68 3.62 -8.74
CA PHE A 15 -6.08 3.77 -8.35
C PHE A 15 -6.73 2.40 -8.11
N MET A 16 -6.47 1.43 -9.01
CA MET A 16 -7.01 0.09 -8.86
C MET A 16 -6.48 -0.59 -7.61
N VAL A 17 -5.17 -0.45 -7.34
CA VAL A 17 -4.57 -1.02 -6.14
C VAL A 17 -5.15 -0.35 -4.89
N GLU A 18 -5.35 0.96 -4.94
CA GLU A 18 -5.98 1.68 -3.82
C GLU A 18 -7.35 1.09 -3.49
N MET A 19 -8.18 0.84 -4.53
CA MET A 19 -9.48 0.23 -4.32
C MET A 19 -9.37 -1.17 -3.73
N ASN A 20 -8.40 -1.95 -4.21
CA ASN A 20 -8.19 -3.30 -3.69
C ASN A 20 -7.72 -3.27 -2.23
N VAL A 21 -6.91 -2.28 -1.86
CA VAL A 21 -6.49 -2.10 -0.47
C VAL A 21 -7.69 -1.79 0.41
N GLN A 22 -8.56 -0.89 -0.03
CA GLN A 22 -9.77 -0.55 0.72
C GLN A 22 -10.65 -1.78 0.94
N GLU A 23 -10.82 -2.59 -0.10
CA GLU A 23 -11.60 -3.82 0.01
C GLU A 23 -10.95 -4.81 0.98
N ALA A 24 -9.62 -4.98 0.90
CA ALA A 24 -8.90 -5.87 1.78
C ALA A 24 -9.04 -5.45 3.25
N LEU A 25 -8.97 -4.14 3.52
CA LEU A 25 -9.15 -3.63 4.87
C LEU A 25 -10.53 -3.97 5.43
N LYS A 26 -11.57 -3.88 4.59
CA LYS A 26 -12.91 -4.25 5.01
C LYS A 26 -13.00 -5.74 5.34
N GLN A 27 -12.40 -6.59 4.52
CA GLN A 27 -12.43 -8.02 4.73
C GLN A 27 -11.64 -8.42 5.99
N LEU A 28 -10.57 -7.70 6.31
CA LEU A 28 -9.78 -7.93 7.50
C LEU A 28 -10.42 -7.31 8.75
N GLN A 29 -11.51 -6.58 8.58
CA GLN A 29 -12.17 -5.84 9.67
C GLN A 29 -11.21 -4.88 10.37
N ALA A 30 -10.36 -4.23 9.57
CA ALA A 30 -9.38 -3.27 10.07
C ALA A 30 -10.08 -2.00 10.55
N PRO A 31 -9.41 -1.20 11.42
CA PRO A 31 -10.01 0.04 11.91
C PRO A 31 -10.41 0.97 10.78
N ALA A 32 -11.60 1.57 10.91
CA ALA A 32 -12.11 2.51 9.91
C ALA A 32 -11.27 3.79 9.82
N SER A 33 -10.42 4.05 10.81
CA SER A 33 -9.56 5.21 10.83
C SER A 33 -8.36 5.10 9.89
N ILE A 34 -8.12 3.92 9.30
CA ILE A 34 -7.02 3.76 8.33
C ILE A 34 -7.41 4.41 7.01
N GLU A 35 -6.65 5.41 6.61
CA GLU A 35 -6.85 6.11 5.34
C GLU A 35 -6.03 5.47 4.24
N VAL A 36 -6.56 5.45 3.01
CA VAL A 36 -5.84 4.93 1.83
C VAL A 36 -5.88 5.99 0.74
N ALA A 37 -4.72 6.24 0.14
CA ALA A 37 -4.60 7.17 -0.97
C ALA A 37 -3.60 6.63 -1.98
N HIS A 38 -3.40 7.34 -3.07
CA HIS A 38 -2.38 6.97 -4.06
C HIS A 38 -1.60 8.20 -4.48
N SER A 39 -0.38 7.98 -4.97
CA SER A 39 0.49 9.07 -5.40
C SER A 39 1.55 8.54 -6.37
N ASP A 40 2.21 9.48 -7.06
CA ASP A 40 3.36 9.18 -7.89
C ASP A 40 4.58 8.93 -6.99
N ILE A 41 5.38 7.92 -7.35
CA ILE A 41 6.60 7.59 -6.60
C ILE A 41 7.57 8.78 -6.53
N MET A 42 7.58 9.61 -7.55
CA MET A 42 8.50 10.76 -7.62
C MET A 42 8.15 11.85 -6.62
N THR A 43 6.86 11.97 -6.27
CA THR A 43 6.40 13.00 -5.33
C THR A 43 6.21 12.45 -3.91
N ALA A 44 6.21 11.14 -3.74
CA ALA A 44 6.00 10.53 -2.43
C ALA A 44 7.21 10.78 -1.52
N SER A 45 6.93 11.04 -0.24
CA SER A 45 7.96 11.22 0.77
C SER A 45 7.57 10.49 2.05
N PRO A 46 8.56 10.17 2.91
CA PRO A 46 8.31 9.32 4.09
C PRO A 46 7.23 9.82 5.04
N GLU A 47 7.08 11.14 5.16
CA GLU A 47 6.12 11.74 6.08
C GLU A 47 4.68 11.71 5.57
N MET A 48 4.45 11.28 4.32
CA MET A 48 3.12 11.30 3.72
C MET A 48 2.23 10.17 4.20
N ALA A 49 2.80 9.08 4.69
CA ALA A 49 2.03 7.94 5.16
C ALA A 49 2.84 7.09 6.13
N ASP A 50 2.15 6.15 6.79
CA ASP A 50 2.80 5.21 7.70
C ASP A 50 3.27 3.96 6.99
N VAL A 51 2.58 3.56 5.92
CA VAL A 51 2.91 2.39 5.11
C VAL A 51 2.73 2.75 3.64
N PHE A 52 3.67 2.30 2.81
CA PHE A 52 3.61 2.51 1.37
C PHE A 52 3.46 1.17 0.67
N ILE A 53 2.74 1.14 -0.44
CA ILE A 53 2.53 -0.07 -1.24
C ILE A 53 2.98 0.20 -2.66
N CYS A 54 3.81 -0.67 -3.21
CA CYS A 54 4.27 -0.55 -4.59
C CYS A 54 4.40 -1.94 -5.23
N GLY A 55 4.56 -1.96 -6.55
CA GLY A 55 4.93 -3.18 -7.25
C GLY A 55 6.42 -3.45 -7.17
N ARG A 56 6.81 -4.66 -7.54
CA ARG A 56 8.22 -5.09 -7.47
C ARG A 56 9.14 -4.20 -8.31
N ASP A 57 8.62 -3.66 -9.41
CA ASP A 57 9.39 -2.79 -10.31
C ASP A 57 9.84 -1.49 -9.64
N LEU A 58 9.18 -1.07 -8.58
CA LEU A 58 9.52 0.15 -7.86
C LEU A 58 10.16 -0.10 -6.49
N GLU A 59 10.51 -1.34 -6.19
CA GLU A 59 11.01 -1.70 -4.86
C GLU A 59 12.20 -0.85 -4.44
N GLU A 60 13.18 -0.69 -5.33
CA GLU A 60 14.38 0.09 -4.98
C GLU A 60 14.04 1.56 -4.75
N ASN A 61 13.16 2.12 -5.59
CA ASN A 61 12.76 3.52 -5.46
C ASN A 61 11.97 3.78 -4.19
N ALA A 62 11.23 2.77 -3.71
CA ALA A 62 10.37 2.93 -2.56
C ALA A 62 11.09 2.71 -1.23
N GLN A 63 12.31 2.13 -1.24
CA GLN A 63 13.00 1.83 0.01
C GLN A 63 13.24 3.07 0.88
N ARG A 64 13.44 4.23 0.25
CA ARG A 64 13.65 5.48 0.98
C ARG A 64 12.42 5.93 1.78
N LEU A 65 11.27 5.34 1.51
CA LEU A 65 10.02 5.74 2.15
C LEU A 65 9.82 5.11 3.53
N GLY A 66 10.52 4.05 3.84
CA GLY A 66 10.44 3.39 5.15
C GLY A 66 9.68 2.09 5.10
N GLU A 67 8.49 2.03 5.72
CA GLU A 67 7.69 0.81 5.77
C GLU A 67 6.97 0.61 4.43
N VAL A 68 7.37 -0.41 3.67
CA VAL A 68 6.86 -0.64 2.33
C VAL A 68 6.37 -2.08 2.19
N ILE A 69 5.20 -2.24 1.57
CA ILE A 69 4.70 -3.54 1.11
C ILE A 69 5.00 -3.62 -0.38
N VAL A 70 5.75 -4.63 -0.79
CA VAL A 70 6.09 -4.84 -2.19
C VAL A 70 5.24 -5.99 -2.74
N LEU A 71 4.51 -5.73 -3.83
CA LEU A 71 3.65 -6.73 -4.45
C LEU A 71 4.35 -7.31 -5.67
N ASP A 72 4.43 -8.64 -5.73
CA ASP A 72 4.97 -9.31 -6.92
C ASP A 72 4.02 -9.16 -8.10
N ASN A 73 2.72 -9.19 -7.82
CA ASN A 73 1.68 -8.99 -8.82
C ASN A 73 0.64 -8.02 -8.24
N ILE A 74 0.60 -6.81 -8.75
CA ILE A 74 -0.30 -5.77 -8.24
C ILE A 74 -1.78 -6.11 -8.44
N LEU A 75 -2.08 -7.08 -9.30
CA LEU A 75 -3.45 -7.51 -9.54
C LEU A 75 -3.86 -8.70 -8.66
N ASP A 76 -2.94 -9.26 -7.90
CA ASP A 76 -3.22 -10.42 -7.06
C ASP A 76 -3.78 -9.96 -5.71
N LYS A 77 -5.09 -10.06 -5.56
CA LYS A 77 -5.77 -9.63 -4.34
C LYS A 77 -5.42 -10.48 -3.13
N THR A 78 -5.14 -11.75 -3.34
CA THR A 78 -4.75 -12.65 -2.26
C THR A 78 -3.39 -12.26 -1.69
N GLU A 79 -2.43 -12.01 -2.56
CA GLU A 79 -1.10 -11.54 -2.15
C GLU A 79 -1.22 -10.25 -1.36
N LEU A 80 -1.99 -9.30 -1.88
CA LEU A 80 -2.20 -8.01 -1.22
C LEU A 80 -2.77 -8.19 0.17
N GLN A 81 -3.81 -8.99 0.30
CA GLN A 81 -4.48 -9.18 1.59
C GLN A 81 -3.55 -9.83 2.61
N GLU A 82 -2.81 -10.85 2.20
CA GLU A 82 -1.88 -11.54 3.11
C GLU A 82 -0.77 -10.61 3.58
N LYS A 83 -0.16 -9.86 2.67
CA LYS A 83 0.94 -8.95 3.02
C LYS A 83 0.43 -7.78 3.86
N LEU A 84 -0.75 -7.27 3.54
CA LEU A 84 -1.36 -6.19 4.29
C LEU A 84 -1.69 -6.63 5.71
N GLU A 85 -2.27 -7.82 5.86
CA GLU A 85 -2.58 -8.36 7.18
C GLU A 85 -1.33 -8.50 8.03
N ALA A 86 -0.28 -9.07 7.48
CA ALA A 86 0.98 -9.25 8.21
C ALA A 86 1.56 -7.90 8.65
N LYS A 87 1.54 -6.91 7.77
CA LYS A 87 2.06 -5.58 8.08
C LYS A 87 1.25 -4.90 9.17
N LEU A 88 -0.06 -4.96 9.09
CA LEU A 88 -0.93 -4.32 10.07
C LEU A 88 -0.79 -4.97 11.45
N LYS A 89 -0.63 -6.30 11.49
CA LYS A 89 -0.39 -6.99 12.75
C LYS A 89 0.93 -6.56 13.36
N SER A 90 1.98 -6.40 12.55
CA SER A 90 3.28 -5.97 13.05
C SER A 90 3.24 -4.55 13.59
N MET A 91 2.28 -3.74 13.17
CA MET A 91 2.11 -2.36 13.60
C MET A 91 0.99 -2.18 14.63
N ASN A 92 0.49 -3.28 15.16
CA ASN A 92 -0.59 -3.28 16.17
C ASN A 92 -1.88 -2.65 15.69
N GLN A 93 -2.18 -2.77 14.39
CA GLN A 93 -3.44 -2.30 13.80
C GLN A 93 -4.47 -3.42 13.66
N LEU A 94 -4.04 -4.65 13.83
CA LEU A 94 -4.92 -5.83 13.85
C LEU A 94 -4.62 -6.68 15.06
#